data_5258ff68f99eb78d5236cd86eeedf884
#
_entry.id   5258ff68f99eb78d5236cd86eeedf884
#
_cell.length_a   1.000
_cell.length_b   1.000
_cell.length_c   1.000
_cell.angle_alpha   90.00
_cell.angle_beta   90.00
_cell.angle_gamma   90.00
#
_symmetry.space_group_name_H-M   'P 1'
#
loop_
_entity.id
_entity.type
_entity.pdbx_description
1 polymer ?
#
loop_
_entity_poly.entity_id
_entity_poly.type
_entity_poly.pdbx_seq_one_letter_code
_entity_poly.pdbx_strand_id
1 'polypeptide(L)' 'MTSPSSIGAERLKRRMARGVDFLGSEVAILCGAMSWVSERHLVSAMSNAGGFGLIACGAMTPELLDNEIAETKKLTAKP' A
#
# COMPACT_ATOMS: atom_id res chain seq x y z
N MET A 1 -14.62 -20.49 22.43
CA MET A 1 -15.07 -19.13 22.81
C MET A 1 -14.17 -18.10 22.12
N THR A 2 -14.79 -17.11 21.48
CA THR A 2 -14.05 -16.08 20.75
C THR A 2 -13.60 -14.99 21.69
N SER A 3 -12.33 -14.61 21.67
CA SER A 3 -11.81 -13.51 22.51
C SER A 3 -12.29 -12.16 21.95
N PRO A 4 -12.36 -11.10 22.80
CA PRO A 4 -12.72 -9.76 22.31
C PRO A 4 -11.83 -9.25 21.17
N SER A 5 -10.54 -9.58 21.17
CA SER A 5 -9.62 -9.22 20.09
C SER A 5 -9.96 -9.92 18.77
N SER A 6 -10.41 -11.19 18.83
CA SER A 6 -10.85 -11.92 17.64
C SER A 6 -12.14 -11.33 17.06
N ILE A 7 -13.08 -10.91 17.91
CA ILE A 7 -14.32 -10.24 17.48
C ILE A 7 -14.00 -8.91 16.81
N GLY A 8 -13.09 -8.14 17.39
CA GLY A 8 -12.64 -6.87 16.81
C GLY A 8 -11.95 -7.06 15.47
N ALA A 9 -11.10 -8.07 15.35
CA ALA A 9 -10.41 -8.39 14.11
C ALA A 9 -11.39 -8.77 12.99
N GLU A 10 -12.42 -9.57 13.29
CA GLU A 10 -13.44 -9.94 12.32
C GLU A 10 -14.28 -8.75 11.86
N ARG A 11 -14.63 -7.86 12.78
CA ARG A 11 -15.38 -6.63 12.44
C ARG A 11 -14.56 -5.72 11.54
N LEU A 12 -13.28 -5.55 11.84
CA LEU A 12 -12.36 -4.75 11.03
C LEU A 12 -12.24 -5.34 9.63
N LYS A 13 -12.08 -6.65 9.53
CA LYS A 13 -11.98 -7.36 8.26
C LYS A 13 -13.21 -7.13 7.38
N ARG A 14 -14.41 -7.20 7.95
CA ARG A 14 -15.65 -6.95 7.21
C ARG A 14 -15.76 -5.51 6.72
N ARG A 15 -15.35 -4.55 7.53
CA ARG A 15 -15.38 -3.14 7.14
C ARG A 15 -14.38 -2.81 6.04
N MET A 16 -13.25 -3.53 6.02
CA MET A 16 -12.21 -3.35 5.01
C MET A 16 -12.46 -4.14 3.73
N ALA A 17 -13.41 -5.06 3.70
CA ALA A 17 -13.58 -6.01 2.61
C ALA A 17 -13.70 -5.35 1.22
N ARG A 18 -14.48 -4.29 1.10
CA ARG A 18 -14.66 -3.57 -0.17
C ARG A 18 -13.36 -2.92 -0.65
N GLY A 19 -12.62 -2.31 0.27
CA GLY A 19 -11.33 -1.71 -0.04
C GLY A 19 -10.29 -2.75 -0.41
N VAL A 20 -10.25 -3.87 0.30
CA VAL A 20 -9.37 -4.99 0.01
C VAL A 20 -9.63 -5.55 -1.39
N ASP A 21 -10.89 -5.75 -1.75
CA ASP A 21 -11.26 -6.20 -3.10
C ASP A 21 -10.83 -5.20 -4.17
N PHE A 22 -11.02 -3.92 -3.91
CA PHE A 22 -10.67 -2.87 -4.86
C PHE A 22 -9.16 -2.72 -5.04
N LEU A 23 -8.40 -2.74 -3.94
CA LEU A 23 -6.96 -2.51 -3.96
C LEU A 23 -6.14 -3.77 -4.27
N GLY A 24 -6.66 -4.93 -3.94
CA GLY A 24 -5.91 -6.18 -4.03
C GLY A 24 -4.86 -6.35 -2.95
N SER A 25 -4.89 -5.52 -1.89
CA SER A 25 -3.98 -5.59 -0.75
C SER A 25 -4.57 -6.40 0.40
N GLU A 26 -3.76 -6.78 1.38
CA GLU A 26 -4.23 -7.53 2.55
C GLU A 26 -5.15 -6.69 3.43
N VAL A 27 -4.86 -5.41 3.56
CA VAL A 27 -5.67 -4.47 4.33
C VAL A 27 -5.97 -3.23 3.48
N ALA A 28 -7.12 -2.60 3.74
CA ALA A 28 -7.53 -1.41 3.00
C ALA A 28 -6.92 -0.15 3.62
N ILE A 29 -5.59 -0.08 3.62
CA ILE A 29 -4.83 1.07 4.11
C ILE A 29 -3.94 1.56 2.98
N LEU A 30 -4.14 2.82 2.60
CA LEU A 30 -3.36 3.50 1.58
C LEU A 30 -2.28 4.36 2.21
N CYS A 31 -1.06 4.23 1.73
CA CYS A 31 -0.02 5.20 2.01
C CYS A 31 -0.13 6.28 0.93
N GLY A 32 -0.72 7.42 1.29
CA GLY A 32 -0.95 8.52 0.36
C GLY A 32 0.34 9.06 -0.24
N ALA A 33 0.23 9.59 -1.44
CA ALA A 33 1.37 10.15 -2.14
C ALA A 33 1.87 11.44 -1.45
N MET A 34 3.14 11.46 -1.07
CA MET A 34 3.80 12.62 -0.46
C MET A 34 5.08 12.92 -1.25
N SER A 35 5.14 14.11 -1.86
CA SER A 35 6.27 14.49 -2.70
C SER A 35 7.61 14.29 -1.98
N TRP A 36 8.54 13.61 -2.63
CA TRP A 36 9.88 13.27 -2.15
C TRP A 36 9.95 12.38 -0.90
N VAL A 37 8.80 11.96 -0.38
CA VAL A 37 8.69 11.02 0.76
C VAL A 37 8.17 9.67 0.30
N SER A 38 7.05 9.66 -0.47
CA SER A 38 6.47 8.44 -1.04
C SER A 38 7.25 8.03 -2.28
N GLU A 39 8.41 7.44 -2.05
CA GLU A 39 9.31 6.95 -3.09
C GLU A 39 9.50 5.44 -2.93
N ARG A 40 10.42 4.84 -3.70
CA ARG A 40 10.62 3.38 -3.75
C ARG A 40 10.69 2.68 -2.40
N HIS A 41 11.34 3.28 -1.41
CA HIS A 41 11.54 2.63 -0.11
C HIS A 41 10.29 2.63 0.75
N LEU A 42 9.63 3.77 0.91
CA LEU A 42 8.40 3.85 1.70
C LEU A 42 7.26 3.09 1.02
N VAL A 43 7.10 3.27 -0.28
CA VAL A 43 6.04 2.64 -1.07
C VAL A 43 6.17 1.12 -1.02
N SER A 44 7.36 0.58 -1.24
CA SER A 44 7.58 -0.86 -1.19
C SER A 44 7.41 -1.42 0.22
N ALA A 45 7.88 -0.69 1.24
CA ALA A 45 7.71 -1.10 2.64
C ALA A 45 6.23 -1.18 3.02
N MET A 46 5.42 -0.19 2.62
CA MET A 46 3.98 -0.19 2.88
C MET A 46 3.29 -1.35 2.17
N SER A 47 3.61 -1.58 0.90
CA SER A 47 3.04 -2.69 0.13
C SER A 47 3.44 -4.05 0.71
N ASN A 48 4.70 -4.21 1.10
CA ASN A 48 5.19 -5.44 1.71
C ASN A 48 4.55 -5.70 3.09
N ALA A 49 4.16 -4.65 3.79
CA ALA A 49 3.46 -4.77 5.07
C ALA A 49 1.97 -5.14 4.92
N GLY A 50 1.46 -5.21 3.71
CA GLY A 50 0.07 -5.60 3.43
C GLY A 50 -0.86 -4.44 3.07
N GLY A 51 -0.38 -3.19 3.11
CA GLY A 51 -1.12 -2.02 2.67
C GLY A 51 -0.96 -1.78 1.17
N PHE A 52 -1.26 -0.56 0.75
CA PHE A 52 -1.15 -0.15 -0.65
C PHE A 52 -0.39 1.16 -0.73
N GLY A 53 0.83 1.13 -1.24
CA GLY A 53 1.67 2.31 -1.38
C GLY A 53 1.43 3.04 -2.70
N LEU A 54 1.45 4.37 -2.66
CA LEU A 54 1.28 5.22 -3.83
C LEU A 54 2.54 6.06 -4.05
N ILE A 55 3.10 5.95 -5.25
CA ILE A 55 4.27 6.76 -5.63
C ILE A 55 3.82 8.21 -5.91
N ALA A 56 4.49 9.17 -5.27
CA ALA A 56 4.19 10.59 -5.47
C ALA A 56 4.91 11.08 -6.74
N CYS A 57 4.18 11.24 -7.83
CA CYS A 57 4.74 11.57 -9.13
C CYS A 57 4.51 13.03 -9.58
N GLY A 58 3.80 13.84 -8.79
CA GLY A 58 3.42 15.19 -9.20
C GLY A 58 4.59 16.13 -9.53
N ALA A 59 5.75 15.92 -8.90
CA ALA A 59 6.96 16.71 -9.14
C ALA A 59 8.02 15.96 -9.96
N MET A 60 7.70 14.80 -10.51
CA MET A 60 8.64 13.97 -11.25
C MET A 60 8.52 14.18 -12.76
N THR A 61 9.65 14.07 -13.47
CA THR A 61 9.64 13.94 -14.92
C THR A 61 9.17 12.53 -15.29
N PRO A 62 8.70 12.32 -16.54
CA PRO A 62 8.33 10.96 -16.96
C PRO A 62 9.45 9.94 -16.81
N GLU A 63 10.69 10.33 -17.08
CA GLU A 63 11.86 9.45 -16.95
C GLU A 63 12.13 9.10 -15.50
N LEU A 64 12.00 10.06 -14.59
CA LEU A 64 12.19 9.82 -13.16
C LEU A 64 11.08 8.90 -12.62
N LEU A 65 9.84 9.12 -13.03
CA LEU A 65 8.72 8.27 -12.64
C LEU A 65 8.92 6.83 -13.13
N ASP A 66 9.31 6.65 -14.37
CA ASP A 66 9.57 5.34 -14.95
C ASP A 66 10.64 4.59 -14.15
N ASN A 67 11.73 5.27 -13.79
CA ASN A 67 12.79 4.70 -12.96
C ASN A 67 12.28 4.33 -11.55
N GLU A 68 11.48 5.19 -10.93
CA GLU A 68 10.92 4.89 -9.60
C GLU A 68 9.99 3.68 -9.63
N ILE A 69 9.16 3.55 -10.67
CA ILE A 69 8.30 2.39 -10.84
C ILE A 69 9.14 1.12 -10.98
N ALA A 70 10.16 1.15 -11.83
CA ALA A 70 11.03 0.01 -12.07
C ALA A 70 11.76 -0.42 -10.79
N GLU A 71 12.31 0.53 -10.03
CA GLU A 71 13.01 0.23 -8.79
C GLU A 71 12.06 -0.26 -7.70
N THR A 72 10.86 0.30 -7.62
CA THR A 72 9.84 -0.16 -6.66
C THR A 72 9.45 -1.61 -6.94
N LYS A 73 9.28 -1.98 -8.20
CA LYS A 73 8.94 -3.36 -8.59
C LYS A 73 10.03 -4.38 -8.23
N LYS A 74 11.28 -3.94 -8.10
CA LYS A 74 12.36 -4.80 -7.62
C LYS A 74 12.28 -5.05 -6.11
N LEU A 75 11.67 -4.13 -5.36
CA LEU A 75 11.59 -4.19 -3.90
C LEU A 75 10.32 -4.86 -3.39
N THR A 76 9.27 -4.95 -4.20
CA THR A 76 8.02 -5.60 -3.84
C THR A 76 7.35 -6.26 -5.03
N ALA A 77 6.71 -7.41 -4.79
CA ALA A 77 5.84 -8.07 -5.76
C ALA A 77 4.35 -7.80 -5.47
N LYS A 78 4.06 -7.07 -4.40
CA LYS A 78 2.69 -6.76 -3.96
C LYS A 78 2.16 -5.48 -4.59
N PRO A 79 0.83 -5.29 -4.58
CA PRO A 79 0.22 -4.05 -5.02
C PRO A 79 0.77 -2.82 -4.33
#